data_ded06f4ecd7721550f17f7baa9746522
#
_entry.id   ded06f4ecd7721550f17f7baa9746522
#
_cell.length_a   1.000
_cell.length_b   1.000
_cell.length_c   1.000
_cell.angle_alpha   90.00
_cell.angle_beta   90.00
_cell.angle_gamma   90.00
#
_symmetry.space_group_name_H-M   'P 1'
#
loop_
_entity.id
_entity.type
_entity.pdbx_description
1 polymer ?
#
loop_
_entity_poly.entity_id
_entity_poly.type
_entity_poly.pdbx_seq_one_letter_code
_entity_poly.pdbx_strand_id
1 'polypeptide(L)'
;MTGLVTVPTATTWSIFGKIVILGLIQFGGLGIMACLTMVFLILRRKISLQSRKLIQDTYNLPVLKGSVGIVRRLLIGTATVEIAGAVLYSFWFVPEYGFWKGIGYSIFHAVSAFCNAGIDLVGEASFAPFVTNPLINFTTMGLILLSGLGFPVWWEVMERVQELVKGKRPRKNFVRGFTLHTKLVLTTTMILVFGGALLILALDWNHAPSLGSLKPAQKVMAAFFQSVTTRTAGFETIPQADFSDSSAMVSMVLMFIGGSPMGTAGGVKTCLLYTSPSPRDLST
;
A
#
# COMPACT_ATOMS: atom_id res chain seq x y z
N MET A 1 -7.51 7.77 1.69
CA MET A 1 -8.22 7.30 0.52
C MET A 1 -8.48 5.83 0.72
N THR A 2 -9.66 5.31 0.43
CA THR A 2 -10.08 3.93 0.75
C THR A 2 -11.02 3.39 -0.32
N GLY A 3 -10.89 3.90 -1.57
CA GLY A 3 -11.71 3.46 -2.70
C GLY A 3 -13.18 3.87 -2.68
N LEU A 4 -13.58 4.72 -1.74
CA LEU A 4 -14.95 5.23 -1.70
C LEU A 4 -15.18 6.23 -2.83
N VAL A 5 -15.96 5.82 -3.82
CA VAL A 5 -16.37 6.65 -4.96
C VAL A 5 -17.88 6.75 -5.01
N THR A 6 -18.40 7.94 -5.32
CA THR A 6 -19.83 8.17 -5.48
C THR A 6 -20.34 7.80 -6.87
N VAL A 7 -19.42 7.74 -7.84
CA VAL A 7 -19.72 7.40 -9.24
C VAL A 7 -18.57 6.57 -9.82
N PRO A 8 -18.84 5.62 -10.73
CA PRO A 8 -17.80 4.79 -11.32
C PRO A 8 -16.78 5.64 -12.08
N THR A 9 -15.51 5.55 -11.71
CA THR A 9 -14.44 6.37 -12.31
C THR A 9 -14.21 6.02 -13.78
N ALA A 10 -14.46 4.75 -14.13
CA ALA A 10 -14.28 4.26 -15.50
C ALA A 10 -15.17 4.97 -16.53
N THR A 11 -16.44 5.22 -16.21
CA THR A 11 -17.47 5.69 -17.15
C THR A 11 -17.77 7.16 -17.03
N THR A 12 -17.72 7.74 -15.83
CA THR A 12 -18.16 9.10 -15.57
C THR A 12 -17.13 10.16 -15.98
N TRP A 13 -15.82 9.87 -15.84
CA TRP A 13 -14.79 10.85 -16.06
C TRP A 13 -14.16 10.75 -17.46
N SER A 14 -13.94 11.92 -18.08
CA SER A 14 -13.14 12.03 -19.31
C SER A 14 -11.68 11.59 -19.07
N ILE A 15 -10.91 11.39 -20.16
CA ILE A 15 -9.49 11.06 -20.07
C ILE A 15 -8.74 12.14 -19.27
N PHE A 16 -9.06 13.41 -19.49
CA PHE A 16 -8.47 14.51 -18.73
C PHE A 16 -8.79 14.40 -17.23
N GLY A 17 -10.05 14.14 -16.87
CA GLY A 17 -10.46 13.92 -15.48
C GLY A 17 -9.69 12.75 -14.82
N LYS A 18 -9.48 11.65 -15.53
CA LYS A 18 -8.71 10.50 -15.05
C LYS A 18 -7.24 10.85 -14.80
N ILE A 19 -6.61 11.67 -15.65
CA ILE A 19 -5.25 12.17 -15.47
C ILE A 19 -5.17 13.07 -14.22
N VAL A 20 -6.14 13.95 -14.03
CA VAL A 20 -6.20 14.82 -12.83
C VAL A 20 -6.36 13.97 -11.57
N ILE A 21 -7.26 12.99 -11.58
CA ILE A 21 -7.45 12.05 -10.45
C ILE A 21 -6.14 11.31 -10.15
N LEU A 22 -5.45 10.79 -11.17
CA LEU A 22 -4.16 10.12 -11.02
C LEU A 22 -3.13 11.04 -10.34
N GLY A 23 -3.03 12.29 -10.80
CA GLY A 23 -2.18 13.30 -10.17
C GLY A 23 -2.53 13.54 -8.71
N LEU A 24 -3.81 13.68 -8.38
CA LEU A 24 -4.28 13.88 -7.00
C LEU A 24 -4.01 12.65 -6.11
N ILE A 25 -4.14 11.43 -6.64
CA ILE A 25 -3.78 10.19 -5.94
C ILE A 25 -2.29 10.21 -5.59
N GLN A 26 -1.43 10.54 -6.55
CA GLN A 26 0.01 10.59 -6.35
C GLN A 26 0.40 11.67 -5.32
N PHE A 27 -0.18 12.86 -5.40
CA PHE A 27 0.02 13.92 -4.40
C PHE A 27 -0.45 13.50 -3.00
N GLY A 28 -1.60 12.84 -2.92
CA GLY A 28 -2.15 12.37 -1.64
C GLY A 28 -1.34 11.23 -1.03
N GLY A 29 -0.89 10.28 -1.83
CA GLY A 29 -0.11 9.11 -1.38
C GLY A 29 1.30 9.45 -0.92
N LEU A 30 2.02 10.29 -1.66
CA LEU A 30 3.36 10.72 -1.31
C LEU A 30 3.38 11.76 -0.17
N GLY A 31 2.29 12.49 0.00
CA GLY A 31 2.20 13.61 0.92
C GLY A 31 2.72 14.92 0.35
N ILE A 32 2.13 16.03 0.81
CA ILE A 32 2.39 17.38 0.29
C ILE A 32 3.88 17.74 0.38
N MET A 33 4.58 17.37 1.45
CA MET A 33 6.00 17.72 1.65
C MET A 33 6.92 17.01 0.67
N ALA A 34 6.64 15.75 0.31
CA ALA A 34 7.41 15.05 -0.73
C ALA A 34 7.22 15.72 -2.10
N CYS A 35 5.98 16.07 -2.42
CA CYS A 35 5.65 16.71 -3.69
C CYS A 35 6.28 18.11 -3.81
N LEU A 36 6.21 18.94 -2.76
CA LEU A 36 6.89 20.24 -2.73
C LEU A 36 8.40 20.08 -2.90
N THR A 37 9.00 19.11 -2.21
CA THR A 37 10.43 18.81 -2.35
C THR A 37 10.77 18.37 -3.78
N MET A 38 9.90 17.56 -4.40
CA MET A 38 10.05 17.15 -5.80
C MET A 38 10.06 18.36 -6.74
N VAL A 39 9.11 19.30 -6.56
CA VAL A 39 9.06 20.54 -7.36
C VAL A 39 10.35 21.35 -7.19
N PHE A 40 10.84 21.53 -5.95
CA PHE A 40 12.11 22.24 -5.72
C PHE A 40 13.31 21.53 -6.34
N LEU A 41 13.34 20.20 -6.33
CA LEU A 41 14.40 19.40 -6.97
C LEU A 41 14.37 19.55 -8.49
N ILE A 42 13.18 19.52 -9.11
CA ILE A 42 13.01 19.70 -10.56
C ILE A 42 13.45 21.12 -10.97
N LEU A 43 13.02 22.14 -10.23
CA LEU A 43 13.37 23.54 -10.47
C LEU A 43 14.82 23.87 -10.10
N ARG A 44 15.59 22.90 -9.59
CA ARG A 44 16.98 23.08 -9.11
C ARG A 44 17.14 24.26 -8.12
N ARG A 45 16.06 24.62 -7.40
CA ARG A 45 16.10 25.67 -6.40
C ARG A 45 16.68 25.17 -5.07
N LYS A 46 17.40 26.04 -4.38
CA LYS A 46 17.91 25.74 -3.02
C LYS A 46 16.73 25.66 -2.04
N ILE A 47 16.62 24.54 -1.35
CA ILE A 47 15.60 24.34 -0.31
C ILE A 47 16.03 25.12 0.93
N SER A 48 15.18 26.03 1.41
CA SER A 48 15.44 26.86 2.59
C SER A 48 15.57 26.00 3.87
N LEU A 49 16.23 26.57 4.90
CA LEU A 49 16.34 25.89 6.20
C LEU A 49 14.96 25.61 6.82
N GLN A 50 14.02 26.54 6.65
CA GLN A 50 12.66 26.39 7.14
C GLN A 50 11.93 25.22 6.47
N SER A 51 12.05 25.06 5.13
CA SER A 51 11.48 23.93 4.41
C SER A 51 12.14 22.59 4.81
N ARG A 52 13.45 22.59 5.10
CA ARG A 52 14.14 21.39 5.62
C ARG A 52 13.66 21.00 7.00
N LYS A 53 13.36 21.97 7.86
CA LYS A 53 12.77 21.73 9.19
C LYS A 53 11.36 21.12 9.05
N LEU A 54 10.53 21.66 8.17
CA LEU A 54 9.21 21.07 7.86
C LEU A 54 9.29 19.62 7.35
N ILE A 55 10.28 19.31 6.49
CA ILE A 55 10.53 17.94 6.03
C ILE A 55 10.94 17.06 7.22
N GLN A 56 11.83 17.55 8.08
CA GLN A 56 12.28 16.85 9.28
C GLN A 56 11.09 16.51 10.19
N ASP A 57 10.25 17.48 10.47
CA ASP A 57 9.09 17.34 11.37
C ASP A 57 8.04 16.39 10.74
N THR A 58 7.77 16.52 9.43
CA THR A 58 6.79 15.67 8.72
C THR A 58 7.20 14.20 8.70
N TYR A 59 8.50 13.95 8.51
CA TYR A 59 9.02 12.58 8.43
C TYR A 59 9.69 12.11 9.72
N ASN A 60 9.56 12.88 10.81
CA ASN A 60 10.13 12.59 12.13
C ASN A 60 11.62 12.14 12.02
N LEU A 61 12.41 12.92 11.28
CA LEU A 61 13.81 12.60 11.03
C LEU A 61 14.69 13.11 12.18
N PRO A 62 15.69 12.33 12.65
CA PRO A 62 16.52 12.73 13.78
C PRO A 62 17.47 13.90 13.46
N VAL A 63 17.76 14.17 12.19
CA VAL A 63 18.75 15.19 11.77
C VAL A 63 18.29 15.95 10.52
N LEU A 64 18.47 17.27 10.53
CA LEU A 64 18.20 18.16 9.38
C LEU A 64 19.12 17.88 8.17
N LYS A 65 20.35 17.46 8.45
CA LYS A 65 21.37 17.21 7.40
C LYS A 65 21.00 15.94 6.63
N GLY A 66 20.73 16.05 5.33
CA GLY A 66 20.39 14.93 4.47
C GLY A 66 18.88 14.69 4.25
N SER A 67 17.98 15.47 4.87
CA SER A 67 16.52 15.32 4.73
C SER A 67 16.06 15.33 3.26
N VAL A 68 16.63 16.18 2.44
CA VAL A 68 16.34 16.26 0.98
C VAL A 68 16.78 14.97 0.25
N GLY A 69 17.92 14.40 0.64
CA GLY A 69 18.41 13.13 0.08
C GLY A 69 17.48 11.97 0.40
N ILE A 70 16.87 11.97 1.58
CA ILE A 70 15.88 10.96 2.00
C ILE A 70 14.64 11.06 1.13
N VAL A 71 14.09 12.27 0.94
CA VAL A 71 12.91 12.47 0.08
C VAL A 71 13.20 12.09 -1.37
N ARG A 72 14.38 12.41 -1.89
CA ARG A 72 14.80 11.96 -3.24
C ARG A 72 14.82 10.44 -3.36
N ARG A 73 15.37 9.72 -2.38
CA ARG A 73 15.38 8.26 -2.36
C ARG A 73 13.95 7.70 -2.27
N LEU A 74 13.08 8.34 -1.49
CA LEU A 74 11.66 8.01 -1.37
C LEU A 74 10.99 8.10 -2.74
N LEU A 75 11.13 9.23 -3.43
CA LEU A 75 10.53 9.46 -4.76
C LEU A 75 11.02 8.44 -5.80
N ILE A 76 12.32 8.16 -5.83
CA ILE A 76 12.90 7.17 -6.74
C ILE A 76 12.38 5.76 -6.40
N GLY A 77 12.35 5.39 -5.12
CA GLY A 77 11.84 4.09 -4.66
C GLY A 77 10.38 3.89 -5.03
N THR A 78 9.54 4.90 -4.78
CA THR A 78 8.11 4.89 -5.18
C THR A 78 7.98 4.69 -6.69
N ALA A 79 8.61 5.55 -7.50
CA ALA A 79 8.54 5.45 -8.94
C ALA A 79 9.01 4.09 -9.47
N THR A 80 10.07 3.51 -8.87
CA THR A 80 10.56 2.18 -9.26
C THR A 80 9.52 1.09 -9.00
N VAL A 81 8.87 1.11 -7.84
CA VAL A 81 7.86 0.10 -7.48
C VAL A 81 6.58 0.31 -8.30
N GLU A 82 6.15 1.54 -8.53
CA GLU A 82 5.00 1.85 -9.38
C GLU A 82 5.22 1.41 -10.83
N ILE A 83 6.41 1.68 -11.39
CA ILE A 83 6.77 1.22 -12.74
C ILE A 83 6.79 -0.32 -12.81
N ALA A 84 7.38 -0.99 -11.82
CA ALA A 84 7.39 -2.45 -11.76
C ALA A 84 5.94 -3.00 -11.69
N GLY A 85 5.09 -2.42 -10.87
CA GLY A 85 3.67 -2.75 -10.80
C GLY A 85 2.94 -2.51 -12.12
N ALA A 86 3.18 -1.38 -12.78
CA ALA A 86 2.59 -1.07 -14.07
C ALA A 86 3.02 -2.07 -15.16
N VAL A 87 4.28 -2.50 -15.16
CA VAL A 87 4.76 -3.56 -16.06
C VAL A 87 4.05 -4.88 -15.79
N LEU A 88 3.88 -5.29 -14.53
CA LEU A 88 3.14 -6.50 -14.20
C LEU A 88 1.67 -6.43 -14.63
N TYR A 89 1.01 -5.31 -14.40
CA TYR A 89 -0.37 -5.10 -14.88
C TYR A 89 -0.47 -5.06 -16.41
N SER A 90 0.55 -4.58 -17.11
CA SER A 90 0.53 -4.49 -18.58
C SER A 90 0.46 -5.86 -19.25
N PHE A 91 1.00 -6.92 -18.63
CA PHE A 91 0.86 -8.28 -19.16
C PHE A 91 -0.59 -8.76 -19.26
N TRP A 92 -1.50 -8.19 -18.47
CA TRP A 92 -2.93 -8.46 -18.54
C TRP A 92 -3.71 -7.39 -19.31
N PHE A 93 -3.52 -6.12 -18.94
CA PHE A 93 -4.36 -5.05 -19.51
C PHE A 93 -4.04 -4.73 -20.97
N VAL A 94 -2.81 -4.92 -21.44
CA VAL A 94 -2.46 -4.64 -22.85
C VAL A 94 -3.12 -5.62 -23.80
N PRO A 95 -3.10 -6.94 -23.59
CA PRO A 95 -3.83 -7.89 -24.43
C PRO A 95 -5.35 -7.68 -24.42
N GLU A 96 -5.93 -7.29 -23.26
CA GLU A 96 -7.37 -7.17 -23.10
C GLU A 96 -7.95 -5.88 -23.68
N TYR A 97 -7.26 -4.74 -23.43
CA TYR A 97 -7.78 -3.40 -23.78
C TYR A 97 -7.03 -2.71 -24.92
N GLY A 98 -6.03 -3.39 -25.51
CA GLY A 98 -5.16 -2.80 -26.52
C GLY A 98 -4.02 -1.97 -25.93
N PHE A 99 -2.99 -1.67 -26.77
CA PHE A 99 -1.71 -1.15 -26.29
C PHE A 99 -1.83 0.17 -25.51
N TRP A 100 -2.42 1.22 -26.09
CA TRP A 100 -2.47 2.54 -25.46
C TRP A 100 -3.37 2.58 -24.22
N LYS A 101 -4.55 2.00 -24.33
CA LYS A 101 -5.51 1.96 -23.22
C LYS A 101 -5.02 1.03 -22.10
N GLY A 102 -4.44 -0.11 -22.48
CA GLY A 102 -3.86 -1.07 -21.52
C GLY A 102 -2.70 -0.48 -20.73
N ILE A 103 -1.79 0.28 -21.35
CA ILE A 103 -0.70 0.98 -20.63
C ILE A 103 -1.29 2.02 -19.68
N GLY A 104 -2.26 2.83 -20.13
CA GLY A 104 -2.92 3.81 -19.28
C GLY A 104 -3.57 3.19 -18.04
N TYR A 105 -4.25 2.08 -18.23
CA TYR A 105 -4.86 1.31 -17.13
C TYR A 105 -3.80 0.74 -16.19
N SER A 106 -2.72 0.17 -16.73
CA SER A 106 -1.62 -0.39 -15.94
C SER A 106 -0.97 0.65 -15.02
N ILE A 107 -0.67 1.84 -15.56
CA ILE A 107 -0.08 2.94 -14.78
C ILE A 107 -1.06 3.42 -13.72
N PHE A 108 -2.33 3.63 -14.09
CA PHE A 108 -3.34 4.12 -13.16
C PHE A 108 -3.53 3.17 -11.97
N HIS A 109 -3.67 1.87 -12.23
CA HIS A 109 -3.88 0.87 -11.17
C HIS A 109 -2.62 0.67 -10.32
N ALA A 110 -1.41 0.75 -10.91
CA ALA A 110 -0.17 0.66 -10.14
C ALA A 110 -0.04 1.82 -9.14
N VAL A 111 -0.29 3.04 -9.58
CA VAL A 111 -0.29 4.23 -8.71
C VAL A 111 -1.41 4.16 -7.68
N SER A 112 -2.63 3.80 -8.09
CA SER A 112 -3.77 3.67 -7.18
C SER A 112 -3.54 2.61 -6.09
N ALA A 113 -2.97 1.46 -6.45
CA ALA A 113 -2.66 0.39 -5.51
C ALA A 113 -1.52 0.79 -4.55
N PHE A 114 -0.44 1.39 -5.09
CA PHE A 114 0.69 1.83 -4.28
C PHE A 114 0.31 2.96 -3.32
N CYS A 115 -0.48 3.92 -3.77
CA CYS A 115 -0.95 5.03 -2.94
C CYS A 115 -2.12 4.65 -2.01
N ASN A 116 -2.56 3.39 -1.99
CA ASN A 116 -3.74 2.91 -1.24
C ASN A 116 -4.98 3.78 -1.53
N ALA A 117 -5.21 4.11 -2.79
CA ALA A 117 -6.35 4.93 -3.19
C ALA A 117 -7.60 4.10 -3.44
N GLY A 118 -7.46 2.87 -3.95
CA GLY A 118 -8.56 1.96 -4.24
C GLY A 118 -9.48 2.39 -5.38
N ILE A 119 -9.05 3.39 -6.16
CA ILE A 119 -9.79 3.86 -7.33
C ILE A 119 -9.35 3.05 -8.54
N ASP A 120 -10.29 2.56 -9.32
CA ASP A 120 -10.04 1.74 -10.52
C ASP A 120 -10.69 2.33 -11.77
N LEU A 121 -10.32 1.79 -12.93
CA LEU A 121 -10.84 2.14 -14.25
C LEU A 121 -11.54 0.96 -14.94
N VAL A 122 -11.78 -0.15 -14.22
CA VAL A 122 -12.30 -1.38 -14.82
C VAL A 122 -13.82 -1.31 -15.03
N GLY A 123 -14.55 -0.75 -14.06
CA GLY A 123 -15.99 -0.67 -14.17
C GLY A 123 -16.69 -0.31 -12.86
N GLU A 124 -17.91 -0.78 -12.70
CA GLU A 124 -18.74 -0.49 -11.51
C GLU A 124 -18.43 -1.41 -10.33
N ALA A 125 -17.90 -2.60 -10.61
CA ALA A 125 -17.67 -3.65 -9.61
C ALA A 125 -16.19 -3.79 -9.21
N SER A 126 -15.41 -2.74 -9.32
CA SER A 126 -13.97 -2.72 -8.98
C SER A 126 -13.22 -3.93 -9.62
N PHE A 127 -12.46 -4.70 -8.86
CA PHE A 127 -11.72 -5.87 -9.35
C PHE A 127 -12.50 -7.19 -9.27
N ALA A 128 -13.81 -7.17 -9.08
CA ALA A 128 -14.64 -8.38 -9.07
C ALA A 128 -14.46 -9.25 -10.33
N PRO A 129 -14.33 -8.70 -11.56
CA PRO A 129 -14.06 -9.54 -12.74
C PRO A 129 -12.72 -10.31 -12.66
N PHE A 130 -11.79 -9.86 -11.81
CA PHE A 130 -10.44 -10.44 -11.68
C PHE A 130 -10.25 -11.29 -10.43
N VAL A 131 -11.31 -11.65 -9.72
CA VAL A 131 -11.24 -12.48 -8.50
C VAL A 131 -10.45 -13.78 -8.71
N THR A 132 -10.48 -14.35 -9.92
CA THR A 132 -9.78 -15.58 -10.27
C THR A 132 -8.40 -15.38 -10.90
N ASN A 133 -8.01 -14.13 -11.17
CA ASN A 133 -6.76 -13.82 -11.86
C ASN A 133 -5.59 -13.63 -10.87
N PRO A 134 -4.64 -14.59 -10.80
CA PRO A 134 -3.56 -14.52 -9.82
C PRO A 134 -2.60 -13.35 -10.08
N LEU A 135 -2.34 -13.00 -11.36
CA LEU A 135 -1.40 -11.93 -11.68
C LEU A 135 -1.87 -10.59 -11.13
N ILE A 136 -3.13 -10.22 -11.38
CA ILE A 136 -3.71 -8.96 -10.89
C ILE A 136 -3.76 -8.97 -9.37
N ASN A 137 -4.27 -10.07 -8.76
CA ASN A 137 -4.39 -10.16 -7.30
C ASN A 137 -3.05 -10.04 -6.59
N PHE A 138 -2.03 -10.82 -6.99
CA PHE A 138 -0.72 -10.75 -6.34
C PHE A 138 0.00 -9.43 -6.59
N THR A 139 -0.14 -8.83 -7.78
CA THR A 139 0.44 -7.50 -8.06
C THR A 139 -0.19 -6.45 -7.15
N THR A 140 -1.51 -6.42 -7.05
CA THR A 140 -2.24 -5.47 -6.19
C THR A 140 -1.87 -5.66 -4.73
N MET A 141 -1.95 -6.88 -4.20
CA MET A 141 -1.55 -7.18 -2.83
C MET A 141 -0.10 -6.80 -2.54
N GLY A 142 0.81 -7.09 -3.47
CA GLY A 142 2.23 -6.74 -3.35
C GLY A 142 2.45 -5.23 -3.25
N LEU A 143 1.79 -4.44 -4.11
CA LEU A 143 1.88 -2.98 -4.08
C LEU A 143 1.33 -2.39 -2.77
N ILE A 144 0.16 -2.86 -2.33
CA ILE A 144 -0.48 -2.44 -1.07
C ILE A 144 0.41 -2.77 0.13
N LEU A 145 0.94 -3.99 0.20
CA LEU A 145 1.82 -4.41 1.30
C LEU A 145 3.11 -3.60 1.33
N LEU A 146 3.76 -3.45 0.17
CA LEU A 146 4.99 -2.66 0.09
C LEU A 146 4.75 -1.22 0.55
N SER A 147 3.73 -0.57 0.05
CA SER A 147 3.43 0.82 0.43
C SER A 147 3.04 0.98 1.90
N GLY A 148 2.34 -0.02 2.46
CA GLY A 148 1.92 -0.04 3.87
C GLY A 148 3.04 -0.30 4.88
N LEU A 149 4.17 -0.92 4.48
CA LEU A 149 5.31 -1.16 5.37
C LEU A 149 6.04 0.12 5.77
N GLY A 150 5.98 1.15 4.94
CA GLY A 150 6.71 2.41 5.15
C GLY A 150 8.16 2.37 4.66
N PHE A 151 8.65 3.53 4.23
CA PHE A 151 9.97 3.67 3.59
C PHE A 151 11.16 3.31 4.48
N PRO A 152 11.18 3.60 5.81
CA PRO A 152 12.30 3.21 6.68
C PRO A 152 12.52 1.69 6.69
N VAL A 153 11.42 0.92 6.70
CA VAL A 153 11.47 -0.55 6.66
C VAL A 153 12.04 -1.03 5.33
N TRP A 154 11.67 -0.41 4.21
CA TRP A 154 12.21 -0.76 2.89
C TRP A 154 13.72 -0.60 2.84
N TRP A 155 14.22 0.54 3.30
CA TRP A 155 15.65 0.83 3.25
C TRP A 155 16.43 -0.14 4.13
N GLU A 156 15.96 -0.38 5.34
CA GLU A 156 16.62 -1.34 6.23
C GLU A 156 16.61 -2.75 5.64
N VAL A 157 15.51 -3.21 5.08
CA VAL A 157 15.41 -4.52 4.43
C VAL A 157 16.34 -4.59 3.21
N MET A 158 16.33 -3.56 2.34
CA MET A 158 17.18 -3.52 1.16
C MET A 158 18.67 -3.52 1.52
N GLU A 159 19.10 -2.73 2.51
CA GLU A 159 20.47 -2.72 3.00
C GLU A 159 20.88 -4.09 3.53
N ARG A 160 20.03 -4.75 4.29
CA ARG A 160 20.28 -6.10 4.82
C ARG A 160 20.36 -7.15 3.72
N VAL A 161 19.49 -7.10 2.75
CA VAL A 161 19.53 -8.00 1.59
C VAL A 161 20.83 -7.79 0.80
N GLN A 162 21.24 -6.54 0.57
CA GLN A 162 22.51 -6.24 -0.11
C GLN A 162 23.72 -6.75 0.69
N GLU A 163 23.72 -6.63 2.03
CA GLU A 163 24.79 -7.17 2.89
C GLU A 163 24.86 -8.71 2.82
N LEU A 164 23.70 -9.37 2.74
CA LEU A 164 23.60 -10.82 2.55
C LEU A 164 24.17 -11.27 1.19
N VAL A 165 23.74 -10.61 0.12
CA VAL A 165 24.18 -10.93 -1.25
C VAL A 165 25.70 -10.71 -1.40
N LYS A 166 26.23 -9.67 -0.75
CA LYS A 166 27.69 -9.37 -0.74
C LYS A 166 28.49 -10.27 0.23
N GLY A 167 27.86 -11.23 0.88
CA GLY A 167 28.52 -12.17 1.80
C GLY A 167 29.09 -11.54 3.10
N LYS A 168 28.72 -10.29 3.39
CA LYS A 168 29.26 -9.55 4.55
C LYS A 168 28.72 -10.01 5.90
N ARG A 169 27.60 -10.74 5.92
CA ARG A 169 26.95 -11.23 7.15
C ARG A 169 26.40 -12.66 7.00
N PRO A 170 26.48 -13.49 8.07
CA PRO A 170 25.87 -14.81 8.05
C PRO A 170 24.35 -14.75 8.11
N ARG A 171 23.67 -15.64 7.36
CA ARG A 171 22.20 -15.75 7.28
C ARG A 171 21.50 -15.85 8.65
N LYS A 172 22.17 -16.47 9.64
CA LYS A 172 21.61 -16.65 11.00
C LYS A 172 21.28 -15.34 11.73
N ASN A 173 21.93 -14.23 11.36
CA ASN A 173 21.74 -12.93 12.02
C ASN A 173 20.88 -11.95 11.23
N PHE A 174 20.22 -12.40 10.16
CA PHE A 174 19.41 -11.52 9.30
C PHE A 174 18.30 -10.81 10.08
N VAL A 175 17.42 -11.57 10.73
CA VAL A 175 16.28 -11.03 11.48
C VAL A 175 16.70 -10.33 12.77
N ARG A 176 17.75 -10.87 13.46
CA ARG A 176 18.26 -10.26 14.70
C ARG A 176 18.79 -8.85 14.52
N GLY A 177 19.32 -8.55 13.34
CA GLY A 177 19.93 -7.27 13.03
C GLY A 177 18.94 -6.14 12.72
N PHE A 178 17.64 -6.39 12.53
CA PHE A 178 16.66 -5.36 12.29
C PHE A 178 16.45 -4.49 13.54
N THR A 179 16.12 -3.21 13.30
CA THR A 179 15.67 -2.31 14.36
C THR A 179 14.36 -2.82 14.99
N LEU A 180 14.08 -2.40 16.22
CA LEU A 180 12.84 -2.76 16.89
C LEU A 180 11.61 -2.34 16.06
N HIS A 181 11.67 -1.14 15.47
CA HIS A 181 10.62 -0.62 14.60
C HIS A 181 10.32 -1.58 13.43
N THR A 182 11.34 -1.99 12.67
CA THR A 182 11.17 -2.89 11.53
C THR A 182 10.64 -4.26 11.94
N LYS A 183 11.12 -4.81 13.06
CA LYS A 183 10.60 -6.07 13.61
C LYS A 183 9.13 -5.98 13.93
N LEU A 184 8.72 -4.95 14.65
CA LEU A 184 7.32 -4.73 15.02
C LEU A 184 6.42 -4.54 13.80
N VAL A 185 6.85 -3.71 12.84
CA VAL A 185 6.08 -3.49 11.60
C VAL A 185 5.90 -4.78 10.81
N LEU A 186 6.97 -5.54 10.61
CA LEU A 186 6.90 -6.82 9.89
C LEU A 186 6.02 -7.83 10.63
N THR A 187 6.19 -7.97 11.95
CA THR A 187 5.43 -8.93 12.76
C THR A 187 3.94 -8.58 12.78
N THR A 188 3.59 -7.32 13.05
CA THR A 188 2.19 -6.87 13.03
C THR A 188 1.55 -7.00 11.65
N THR A 189 2.28 -6.66 10.59
CA THR A 189 1.79 -6.84 9.22
C THR A 189 1.50 -8.32 8.92
N MET A 190 2.41 -9.22 9.28
CA MET A 190 2.20 -10.66 9.10
C MET A 190 1.01 -11.17 9.90
N ILE A 191 0.89 -10.81 11.18
CA ILE A 191 -0.23 -11.21 12.03
C ILE A 191 -1.56 -10.72 11.44
N LEU A 192 -1.65 -9.47 11.04
CA LEU A 192 -2.88 -8.90 10.50
C LEU A 192 -3.26 -9.51 9.14
N VAL A 193 -2.30 -9.70 8.24
CA VAL A 193 -2.56 -10.27 6.91
C VAL A 193 -2.94 -11.74 7.00
N PHE A 194 -2.13 -12.56 7.69
CA PHE A 194 -2.42 -13.99 7.80
C PHE A 194 -3.59 -14.27 8.75
N GLY A 195 -3.66 -13.58 9.89
CA GLY A 195 -4.78 -13.71 10.83
C GLY A 195 -6.10 -13.26 10.21
N GLY A 196 -6.12 -12.11 9.55
CA GLY A 196 -7.30 -11.63 8.84
C GLY A 196 -7.74 -12.57 7.73
N ALA A 197 -6.80 -13.05 6.90
CA ALA A 197 -7.10 -14.00 5.83
C ALA A 197 -7.68 -15.33 6.38
N LEU A 198 -7.09 -15.86 7.45
CA LEU A 198 -7.57 -17.08 8.09
C LEU A 198 -8.98 -16.92 8.70
N LEU A 199 -9.23 -15.78 9.36
CA LEU A 199 -10.55 -15.50 9.93
C LEU A 199 -11.62 -15.38 8.84
N ILE A 200 -11.36 -14.59 7.79
CA ILE A 200 -12.28 -14.43 6.66
C ILE A 200 -12.51 -15.78 5.96
N LEU A 201 -11.44 -16.55 5.74
CA LEU A 201 -11.55 -17.87 5.13
C LEU A 201 -12.38 -18.84 5.95
N ALA A 202 -12.21 -18.84 7.28
CA ALA A 202 -12.95 -19.72 8.20
C ALA A 202 -14.44 -19.34 8.29
N LEU A 203 -14.75 -18.05 8.32
CA LEU A 203 -16.11 -17.56 8.46
C LEU A 203 -16.93 -17.71 7.17
N ASP A 204 -16.31 -17.45 6.01
CA ASP A 204 -17.00 -17.39 4.72
C ASP A 204 -16.73 -18.59 3.82
N TRP A 205 -16.07 -19.65 4.29
CA TRP A 205 -15.73 -20.81 3.48
C TRP A 205 -16.89 -21.38 2.67
N ASN A 206 -18.07 -21.48 3.29
CA ASN A 206 -19.30 -22.03 2.69
C ASN A 206 -20.33 -20.96 2.34
N HIS A 207 -20.02 -19.67 2.55
CA HIS A 207 -20.95 -18.59 2.29
C HIS A 207 -21.05 -18.33 0.77
N ALA A 208 -22.17 -18.75 0.18
CA ALA A 208 -22.36 -18.75 -1.27
C ALA A 208 -22.16 -17.39 -1.98
N PRO A 209 -22.62 -16.24 -1.43
CA PRO A 209 -22.42 -14.94 -2.05
C PRO A 209 -20.95 -14.52 -2.14
N SER A 210 -20.13 -14.86 -1.13
CA SER A 210 -18.71 -14.44 -1.07
C SER A 210 -17.75 -15.52 -1.60
N LEU A 211 -17.23 -16.36 -0.72
CA LEU A 211 -16.21 -17.36 -1.07
C LEU A 211 -16.81 -18.69 -1.56
N GLY A 212 -18.06 -19.01 -1.20
CA GLY A 212 -18.64 -20.34 -1.42
C GLY A 212 -18.62 -20.83 -2.85
N SER A 213 -18.81 -19.95 -3.82
CA SER A 213 -18.85 -20.28 -5.26
C SER A 213 -17.46 -20.51 -5.88
N LEU A 214 -16.37 -20.17 -5.19
CA LEU A 214 -15.01 -20.24 -5.71
C LEU A 214 -14.36 -21.61 -5.47
N LYS A 215 -13.35 -21.94 -6.28
CA LYS A 215 -12.49 -23.12 -6.06
C LYS A 215 -11.60 -22.91 -4.82
N PRO A 216 -11.15 -23.97 -4.11
CA PRO A 216 -10.38 -23.83 -2.87
C PRO A 216 -9.16 -22.90 -2.97
N ALA A 217 -8.38 -22.99 -4.04
CA ALA A 217 -7.23 -22.11 -4.25
C ALA A 217 -7.65 -20.64 -4.45
N GLN A 218 -8.77 -20.41 -5.13
CA GLN A 218 -9.32 -19.06 -5.36
C GLN A 218 -9.91 -18.48 -4.06
N LYS A 219 -10.55 -19.30 -3.21
CA LYS A 219 -11.01 -18.90 -1.88
C LYS A 219 -9.87 -18.36 -1.03
N VAL A 220 -8.75 -19.09 -1.00
CA VAL A 220 -7.55 -18.69 -0.27
C VAL A 220 -7.04 -17.35 -0.81
N MET A 221 -6.90 -17.23 -2.13
CA MET A 221 -6.41 -15.99 -2.77
C MET A 221 -7.34 -14.80 -2.48
N ALA A 222 -8.66 -14.97 -2.60
CA ALA A 222 -9.64 -13.92 -2.34
C ALA A 222 -9.67 -13.52 -0.86
N ALA A 223 -9.53 -14.47 0.07
CA ALA A 223 -9.45 -14.16 1.51
C ALA A 223 -8.17 -13.38 1.85
N PHE A 224 -7.03 -13.74 1.25
CA PHE A 224 -5.80 -12.94 1.39
C PHE A 224 -5.95 -11.56 0.77
N PHE A 225 -6.55 -11.46 -0.41
CA PHE A 225 -6.82 -10.17 -1.04
C PHE A 225 -7.67 -9.28 -0.15
N GLN A 226 -8.77 -9.82 0.41
CA GLN A 226 -9.65 -9.10 1.32
C GLN A 226 -8.91 -8.63 2.58
N SER A 227 -8.11 -9.50 3.20
CA SER A 227 -7.30 -9.13 4.36
C SER A 227 -6.28 -8.03 4.08
N VAL A 228 -5.70 -8.00 2.87
CA VAL A 228 -4.74 -6.98 2.46
C VAL A 228 -5.44 -5.67 2.10
N THR A 229 -6.54 -5.72 1.35
CA THR A 229 -7.25 -4.51 0.89
C THR A 229 -7.90 -3.75 2.03
N THR A 230 -8.37 -4.44 3.08
CA THR A 230 -8.93 -3.80 4.30
C THR A 230 -7.92 -2.93 5.04
N ARG A 231 -6.62 -3.11 4.79
CA ARG A 231 -5.59 -2.19 5.31
C ARG A 231 -5.54 -0.85 4.57
N THR A 232 -6.71 -0.25 4.37
CA THR A 232 -6.97 1.08 3.79
C THR A 232 -6.66 1.20 2.29
N ALA A 233 -6.66 0.10 1.53
CA ALA A 233 -6.43 0.15 0.08
C ALA A 233 -7.72 0.39 -0.71
N GLY A 234 -8.79 -0.38 -0.47
CA GLY A 234 -10.13 -0.13 -1.02
C GLY A 234 -10.46 -0.80 -2.36
N PHE A 235 -9.58 -1.65 -2.91
CA PHE A 235 -9.95 -2.50 -4.05
C PHE A 235 -10.81 -3.67 -3.59
N GLU A 236 -11.82 -4.02 -4.38
CA GLU A 236 -12.75 -5.11 -4.09
C GLU A 236 -12.68 -6.19 -5.18
N THR A 237 -12.38 -7.41 -4.81
CA THR A 237 -12.54 -8.60 -5.68
C THR A 237 -13.83 -9.35 -5.39
N ILE A 238 -14.40 -9.11 -4.22
CA ILE A 238 -15.73 -9.55 -3.81
C ILE A 238 -16.39 -8.33 -3.16
N PRO A 239 -17.62 -7.95 -3.57
CA PRO A 239 -18.32 -6.82 -2.97
C PRO A 239 -18.45 -6.98 -1.45
N GLN A 240 -18.25 -5.91 -0.70
CA GLN A 240 -18.32 -5.96 0.77
C GLN A 240 -19.70 -6.41 1.28
N ALA A 241 -20.77 -6.12 0.51
CA ALA A 241 -22.12 -6.52 0.83
C ALA A 241 -22.36 -8.04 0.76
N ASP A 242 -21.50 -8.77 0.04
CA ASP A 242 -21.62 -10.21 -0.15
C ASP A 242 -20.94 -11.02 0.96
N PHE A 243 -20.20 -10.36 1.86
CA PHE A 243 -19.59 -11.01 3.02
C PHE A 243 -20.61 -11.23 4.15
N SER A 244 -20.42 -12.29 4.93
CA SER A 244 -21.19 -12.50 6.16
C SER A 244 -20.97 -11.37 7.16
N ASP A 245 -21.95 -11.10 8.04
CA ASP A 245 -21.85 -10.09 9.09
C ASP A 245 -20.60 -10.29 9.97
N SER A 246 -20.25 -11.55 10.23
CA SER A 246 -19.05 -11.90 11.01
C SER A 246 -17.77 -11.49 10.30
N SER A 247 -17.66 -11.75 8.98
CA SER A 247 -16.52 -11.34 8.17
C SER A 247 -16.48 -9.82 7.98
N ALA A 248 -17.63 -9.18 7.88
CA ALA A 248 -17.72 -7.71 7.85
C ALA A 248 -17.19 -7.09 9.15
N MET A 249 -17.50 -7.64 10.32
CA MET A 249 -16.93 -7.21 11.61
C MET A 249 -15.40 -7.36 11.64
N VAL A 250 -14.88 -8.50 11.18
CA VAL A 250 -13.41 -8.70 11.08
C VAL A 250 -12.79 -7.65 10.15
N SER A 251 -13.41 -7.40 9.01
CA SER A 251 -12.95 -6.37 8.06
C SER A 251 -12.94 -4.97 8.66
N MET A 252 -13.95 -4.59 9.46
CA MET A 252 -13.98 -3.30 10.17
C MET A 252 -12.81 -3.17 11.15
N VAL A 253 -12.49 -4.22 11.93
CA VAL A 253 -11.33 -4.22 12.83
C VAL A 253 -10.03 -4.09 12.06
N LEU A 254 -9.88 -4.81 10.95
CA LEU A 254 -8.69 -4.71 10.10
C LEU A 254 -8.54 -3.32 9.46
N MET A 255 -9.66 -2.68 9.06
CA MET A 255 -9.66 -1.32 8.52
C MET A 255 -9.23 -0.27 9.54
N PHE A 256 -9.55 -0.47 10.81
CA PHE A 256 -9.13 0.43 11.88
C PHE A 256 -7.60 0.43 12.07
N ILE A 257 -6.97 -0.76 11.95
CA ILE A 257 -5.53 -0.92 12.08
C ILE A 257 -4.85 -0.72 10.71
N GLY A 258 -4.40 0.49 10.46
CA GLY A 258 -3.75 0.86 9.21
C GLY A 258 -2.30 0.39 9.07
N GLY A 259 -1.54 1.09 8.23
CA GLY A 259 -0.14 0.80 7.96
C GLY A 259 0.84 1.39 8.96
N SER A 260 2.12 1.25 8.61
CA SER A 260 3.26 1.79 9.36
C SER A 260 3.43 3.31 9.16
N PRO A 261 4.12 4.01 10.06
CA PRO A 261 4.55 5.38 9.83
C PRO A 261 5.38 5.52 8.56
N MET A 262 5.25 6.67 7.88
CA MET A 262 5.90 6.95 6.60
C MET A 262 5.52 5.99 5.46
N GLY A 263 4.42 5.25 5.59
CA GLY A 263 3.76 4.53 4.49
C GLY A 263 2.56 5.32 3.97
N THR A 264 2.04 4.92 2.80
CA THR A 264 0.87 5.55 2.16
C THR A 264 -0.46 5.15 2.78
N ALA A 265 -0.50 4.05 3.53
CA ALA A 265 -1.71 3.54 4.18
C ALA A 265 -2.25 4.51 5.24
N GLY A 266 -3.57 4.63 5.30
CA GLY A 266 -4.32 5.38 6.34
C GLY A 266 -4.46 4.61 7.65
N GLY A 267 -5.54 4.87 8.40
CA GLY A 267 -5.87 4.21 9.66
C GLY A 267 -4.94 4.54 10.83
N VAL A 268 -5.18 3.90 11.98
CA VAL A 268 -4.33 4.03 13.16
C VAL A 268 -2.98 3.37 12.86
N LYS A 269 -1.91 4.16 12.94
CA LYS A 269 -0.57 3.66 12.64
C LYS A 269 -0.16 2.56 13.61
N THR A 270 0.44 1.51 13.09
CA THR A 270 0.87 0.35 13.90
C THR A 270 1.78 0.74 15.06
N CYS A 271 2.55 1.83 14.96
CA CYS A 271 3.38 2.30 16.06
C CYS A 271 2.56 2.77 17.27
N LEU A 272 1.35 3.30 17.09
CA LEU A 272 0.52 3.74 18.20
C LEU A 272 0.04 2.59 19.07
N LEU A 273 -0.01 1.37 18.54
CA LEU A 273 -0.38 0.18 19.31
C LEU A 273 0.65 -0.17 20.40
N TYR A 274 1.90 0.26 20.25
CA TYR A 274 2.97 -0.03 21.21
C TYR A 274 3.65 1.20 21.80
N THR A 275 3.32 2.42 21.33
CA THR A 275 3.84 3.69 21.89
C THR A 275 2.81 4.39 22.80
N SER A 276 1.81 3.68 23.30
CA SER A 276 0.92 4.23 24.32
C SER A 276 1.76 4.72 25.49
N PRO A 277 1.62 6.00 25.93
CA PRO A 277 2.43 6.54 26.99
C PRO A 277 2.24 5.71 28.25
N SER A 278 3.35 5.22 28.80
CA SER A 278 3.35 4.55 30.08
C SER A 278 2.92 5.56 31.15
N PRO A 279 2.20 5.15 32.21
CA PRO A 279 1.93 6.02 33.36
C PRO A 279 3.21 6.67 33.94
N ARG A 280 4.38 6.06 33.71
CA ARG A 280 5.69 6.61 34.09
C ARG A 280 6.14 7.79 33.24
N ASP A 281 5.69 7.88 31.98
CA ASP A 281 6.02 8.99 31.06
C ASP A 281 5.17 10.23 31.39
N LEU A 282 4.05 10.06 32.10
CA LEU A 282 3.17 11.13 32.55
C LEU A 282 3.60 11.71 33.91
N SER A 283 4.55 11.09 34.59
CA SER A 283 5.03 11.52 35.91
C SER A 283 6.21 12.50 35.86
N THR A 284 6.70 12.85 34.68
CA THR A 284 7.77 13.82 34.42
C THR A 284 7.21 15.13 33.88
#